data_2d7fd01aaaae9811030ed0d26c2ff9f3
#
_entry.id   2d7fd01aaaae9811030ed0d26c2ff9f3
#
_cell.length_a   1.000
_cell.length_b   1.000
_cell.length_c   1.000
_cell.angle_alpha   90.00
_cell.angle_beta   90.00
_cell.angle_gamma   90.00
#
_symmetry.space_group_name_H-M   'P 1'
#
loop_
_entity.id
_entity.type
_entity.pdbx_description
1 polymer ?
#
loop_
_entity_poly.entity_id
_entity_poly.type
_entity_poly.pdbx_seq_one_letter_code
_entity_poly.pdbx_strand_id
1 'polypeptide(L)'
;TTTDVSSGIANALEIVLEQANVPTESIQYIMLGTTHCTNAIVERKHLNKVGIIRICGSASRMLPPLTGIQDDLKAVLGNHTYMIDGGFEFDGRPIGSLNEEEISTVLTELKGKVSSVANTGIFSQINPEQEIFVAEKAREILGEEVAVSMSHQIGSLGLLERENAT
;
A
#
# COMPACT_ATOMS: atom_id res chain seq x y z
N THR A 1 -16.34 -5.64 -23.64
CA THR A 1 -15.72 -5.79 -22.32
C THR A 1 -15.83 -7.26 -21.93
N THR A 2 -14.72 -7.93 -21.79
CA THR A 2 -14.68 -9.34 -21.36
C THR A 2 -14.99 -9.41 -19.87
N THR A 3 -15.62 -10.48 -19.41
CA THR A 3 -15.90 -10.73 -17.99
C THR A 3 -14.63 -10.96 -17.17
N ASP A 4 -13.54 -11.32 -17.85
CA ASP A 4 -12.20 -11.41 -17.28
C ASP A 4 -11.27 -10.39 -17.96
N VAL A 5 -10.72 -9.49 -17.17
CA VAL A 5 -9.83 -8.42 -17.64
C VAL A 5 -8.52 -8.99 -18.15
N SER A 6 -7.99 -10.04 -17.52
CA SER A 6 -6.74 -10.68 -17.89
C SER A 6 -6.81 -11.28 -19.31
N SER A 7 -7.91 -11.95 -19.62
CA SER A 7 -8.17 -12.47 -20.98
C SER A 7 -8.28 -11.35 -22.02
N GLY A 8 -8.86 -10.21 -21.65
CA GLY A 8 -8.95 -9.04 -22.53
C GLY A 8 -7.57 -8.45 -22.85
N ILE A 9 -6.69 -8.36 -21.85
CA ILE A 9 -5.31 -7.89 -22.01
C ILE A 9 -4.51 -8.87 -22.88
N ALA A 10 -4.61 -10.18 -22.62
CA ALA A 10 -3.90 -11.20 -23.41
C ALA A 10 -4.31 -11.15 -24.88
N ASN A 11 -5.61 -11.11 -25.17
CA ASN A 11 -6.11 -11.01 -26.53
C ASN A 11 -5.66 -9.72 -27.24
N ALA A 12 -5.67 -8.59 -26.54
CA ALA A 12 -5.21 -7.32 -27.10
C ALA A 12 -3.71 -7.38 -27.43
N LEU A 13 -2.91 -8.01 -26.57
CA LEU A 13 -1.48 -8.20 -26.79
C LEU A 13 -1.22 -9.09 -28.01
N GLU A 14 -1.92 -10.22 -28.13
CA GLU A 14 -1.81 -11.12 -29.30
C GLU A 14 -2.11 -10.38 -30.60
N ILE A 15 -3.23 -9.64 -30.64
CA ILE A 15 -3.62 -8.85 -31.82
C ILE A 15 -2.54 -7.83 -32.20
N VAL A 16 -1.98 -7.13 -31.22
CA VAL A 16 -0.94 -6.12 -31.47
C VAL A 16 0.35 -6.78 -31.99
N LEU A 17 0.75 -7.90 -31.42
CA LEU A 17 1.93 -8.66 -31.87
C LEU A 17 1.78 -9.18 -33.30
N GLU A 18 0.62 -9.74 -33.65
CA GLU A 18 0.31 -10.18 -35.00
C GLU A 18 0.33 -9.02 -36.02
N GLN A 19 -0.30 -7.89 -35.67
CA GLN A 19 -0.33 -6.71 -36.54
C GLN A 19 1.03 -6.04 -36.71
N ALA A 20 1.85 -6.03 -35.66
CA ALA A 20 3.19 -5.46 -35.72
C ALA A 20 4.17 -6.29 -36.51
N ASN A 21 3.92 -7.60 -36.66
CA ASN A 21 4.78 -8.57 -37.39
C ASN A 21 6.27 -8.44 -36.99
N VAL A 22 6.52 -8.29 -35.67
CA VAL A 22 7.88 -8.24 -35.12
C VAL A 22 8.20 -9.52 -34.37
N PRO A 23 9.44 -10.00 -34.37
CA PRO A 23 9.85 -11.15 -33.58
C PRO A 23 9.68 -10.86 -32.09
N THR A 24 9.08 -11.79 -31.33
CA THR A 24 8.86 -11.65 -29.90
C THR A 24 10.16 -11.41 -29.10
N GLU A 25 11.27 -11.97 -29.59
CA GLU A 25 12.61 -11.83 -29.00
C GLU A 25 13.15 -10.39 -29.11
N SER A 26 12.59 -9.56 -30.00
CA SER A 26 12.97 -8.15 -30.16
C SER A 26 12.25 -7.21 -29.19
N ILE A 27 11.23 -7.70 -28.46
CA ILE A 27 10.43 -6.92 -27.54
C ILE A 27 11.17 -6.83 -26.20
N GLN A 28 11.59 -5.62 -25.85
CA GLN A 28 12.28 -5.38 -24.59
C GLN A 28 11.32 -5.01 -23.45
N TYR A 29 10.22 -4.34 -23.76
CA TYR A 29 9.26 -3.85 -22.77
C TYR A 29 7.82 -3.92 -23.29
N ILE A 30 6.88 -4.26 -22.42
CA ILE A 30 5.44 -4.15 -22.65
C ILE A 30 4.90 -3.17 -21.62
N MET A 31 4.27 -2.09 -22.09
CA MET A 31 3.64 -1.09 -21.23
C MET A 31 2.11 -1.24 -21.30
N LEU A 32 1.49 -1.43 -20.16
CA LEU A 32 0.03 -1.54 -20.05
C LEU A 32 -0.54 -0.27 -19.45
N GLY A 33 -1.38 0.45 -20.18
CA GLY A 33 -2.19 1.55 -19.66
C GLY A 33 -3.61 1.05 -19.38
N THR A 34 -4.03 1.10 -18.13
CA THR A 34 -5.36 0.63 -17.74
C THR A 34 -5.96 1.49 -16.62
N THR A 35 -7.28 1.66 -16.66
CA THR A 35 -8.07 2.28 -15.59
C THR A 35 -8.63 1.24 -14.61
N HIS A 36 -8.17 -0.01 -14.68
CA HIS A 36 -8.73 -1.12 -13.90
C HIS A 36 -8.68 -0.85 -12.39
N CYS A 37 -7.54 -0.38 -11.88
CA CYS A 37 -7.38 0.01 -10.48
C CYS A 37 -8.35 1.12 -10.08
N THR A 38 -8.46 2.17 -10.90
CA THR A 38 -9.38 3.28 -10.67
C THR A 38 -10.82 2.81 -10.64
N ASN A 39 -11.20 1.93 -11.58
CA ASN A 39 -12.55 1.37 -11.63
C ASN A 39 -12.85 0.50 -10.41
N ALA A 40 -11.91 -0.33 -9.96
CA ALA A 40 -12.06 -1.14 -8.75
C ALA A 40 -12.32 -0.25 -7.52
N ILE A 41 -11.57 0.86 -7.38
CA ILE A 41 -11.76 1.83 -6.29
C ILE A 41 -13.13 2.52 -6.41
N VAL A 42 -13.51 3.01 -7.59
CA VAL A 42 -14.78 3.72 -7.81
C VAL A 42 -15.98 2.79 -7.58
N GLU A 43 -15.90 1.54 -8.07
CA GLU A 43 -16.98 0.56 -7.93
C GLU A 43 -16.97 -0.17 -6.59
N ARG A 44 -15.96 -0.01 -5.75
CA ARG A 44 -15.76 -0.74 -4.48
C ARG A 44 -15.75 -2.26 -4.67
N LYS A 45 -15.20 -2.74 -5.80
CA LYS A 45 -15.17 -4.16 -6.15
C LYS A 45 -13.76 -4.66 -6.32
N HIS A 46 -13.54 -5.93 -5.97
CA HIS A 46 -12.25 -6.61 -6.14
C HIS A 46 -11.07 -5.90 -5.40
N LEU A 47 -11.39 -5.18 -4.32
CA LEU A 47 -10.40 -4.57 -3.46
C LEU A 47 -9.94 -5.55 -2.38
N ASN A 48 -8.67 -5.55 -2.08
CA ASN A 48 -8.07 -6.35 -1.03
C ASN A 48 -8.38 -5.78 0.36
N LYS A 49 -8.34 -6.64 1.38
CA LYS A 49 -8.28 -6.20 2.78
C LYS A 49 -6.87 -5.68 3.06
N VAL A 50 -6.79 -4.50 3.66
CA VAL A 50 -5.54 -3.80 3.91
C VAL A 50 -5.29 -3.65 5.40
N GLY A 51 -4.10 -4.01 5.86
CA GLY A 51 -3.59 -3.65 7.18
C GLY A 51 -2.95 -2.26 7.10
N ILE A 52 -3.48 -1.30 7.86
CA ILE A 52 -2.98 0.07 7.84
C ILE A 52 -2.20 0.31 9.13
N ILE A 53 -0.91 0.61 9.00
CA ILE A 53 -0.01 0.87 10.10
C ILE A 53 0.50 2.30 10.00
N ARG A 54 0.15 3.14 10.98
CA ARG A 54 0.71 4.48 11.11
C ARG A 54 1.76 4.52 12.21
N ILE A 55 2.97 4.91 11.84
CA ILE A 55 4.08 5.16 12.77
C ILE A 55 4.00 6.62 13.21
N CYS A 56 3.60 6.87 14.46
CA CYS A 56 3.30 8.22 14.90
C CYS A 56 3.49 8.42 16.41
N GLY A 57 3.77 9.67 16.80
CA GLY A 57 3.75 10.07 18.19
C GLY A 57 2.32 10.31 18.72
N SER A 58 2.22 10.59 20.00
CA SER A 58 0.96 10.76 20.73
C SER A 58 0.03 11.83 20.14
N ALA A 59 0.60 12.93 19.63
CA ALA A 59 -0.17 14.04 19.04
C ALA A 59 -1.01 13.61 17.83
N SER A 60 -0.50 12.71 17.01
CA SER A 60 -1.18 12.25 15.80
C SER A 60 -2.25 11.19 16.04
N ARG A 61 -2.30 10.63 17.25
CA ARG A 61 -3.32 9.63 17.64
C ARG A 61 -4.73 10.20 17.73
N MET A 62 -4.86 11.54 17.80
CA MET A 62 -6.18 12.20 17.81
C MET A 62 -6.92 12.11 16.47
N LEU A 63 -6.20 11.86 15.38
CA LEU A 63 -6.76 11.67 14.04
C LEU A 63 -6.63 10.20 13.67
N PRO A 64 -7.72 9.43 13.62
CA PRO A 64 -7.63 8.00 13.27
C PRO A 64 -7.18 7.80 11.82
N PRO A 65 -6.57 6.65 11.50
CA PRO A 65 -6.30 6.27 10.12
C PRO A 65 -7.55 6.31 9.24
N LEU A 66 -7.37 6.50 7.93
CA LEU A 66 -8.44 6.65 6.95
C LEU A 66 -9.31 7.90 7.18
N THR A 67 -8.83 8.90 7.92
CA THR A 67 -9.51 10.20 8.02
C THR A 67 -9.66 10.82 6.63
N GLY A 68 -10.90 11.20 6.27
CA GLY A 68 -11.24 11.75 4.95
C GLY A 68 -11.61 10.71 3.88
N ILE A 69 -11.43 9.42 4.14
CA ILE A 69 -11.92 8.35 3.26
C ILE A 69 -13.41 8.11 3.50
N GLN A 70 -14.15 7.86 2.42
CA GLN A 70 -15.59 7.55 2.47
C GLN A 70 -15.86 6.23 3.20
N ASP A 71 -16.94 6.17 3.96
CA ASP A 71 -17.23 5.02 4.83
C ASP A 71 -17.48 3.71 4.07
N ASP A 72 -18.05 3.79 2.86
CA ASP A 72 -18.21 2.65 1.97
C ASP A 72 -16.87 2.04 1.53
N LEU A 73 -15.88 2.88 1.24
CA LEU A 73 -14.53 2.42 0.92
C LEU A 73 -13.82 1.84 2.14
N LYS A 74 -13.94 2.47 3.33
CA LYS A 74 -13.41 1.92 4.57
C LYS A 74 -13.94 0.51 4.86
N ALA A 75 -15.24 0.31 4.65
CA ALA A 75 -15.88 -0.99 4.87
C ALA A 75 -15.33 -2.09 3.97
N VAL A 76 -14.97 -1.76 2.74
CA VAL A 76 -14.38 -2.71 1.79
C VAL A 76 -12.90 -2.99 2.12
N LEU A 77 -12.11 -1.97 2.45
CA LEU A 77 -10.70 -2.12 2.83
C LEU A 77 -10.52 -2.91 4.15
N GLY A 78 -11.51 -2.86 5.02
CA GLY A 78 -11.49 -3.49 6.34
C GLY A 78 -11.06 -2.52 7.44
N ASN A 79 -11.27 -2.94 8.69
CA ASN A 79 -11.00 -2.11 9.87
C ASN A 79 -9.68 -2.50 10.57
N HIS A 80 -8.68 -2.92 9.80
CA HIS A 80 -7.39 -3.34 10.31
C HIS A 80 -6.43 -2.15 10.38
N THR A 81 -6.68 -1.22 11.32
CA THR A 81 -5.91 0.02 11.46
C THR A 81 -5.18 0.05 12.80
N TYR A 82 -3.89 0.36 12.77
CA TYR A 82 -3.02 0.39 13.94
C TYR A 82 -2.18 1.67 13.93
N MET A 83 -1.93 2.20 15.12
CA MET A 83 -1.03 3.32 15.34
C MET A 83 0.03 2.89 16.33
N ILE A 84 1.27 2.79 15.88
CA ILE A 84 2.43 2.40 16.67
C ILE A 84 3.32 3.60 16.98
N ASP A 85 4.10 3.51 18.05
CA ASP A 85 5.01 4.58 18.42
C ASP A 85 6.15 4.73 17.44
N GLY A 86 6.57 5.98 17.18
CA GLY A 86 7.64 6.32 16.27
C GLY A 86 7.39 7.64 15.53
N GLY A 87 7.93 7.72 14.32
CA GLY A 87 7.89 8.91 13.47
C GLY A 87 9.07 9.83 13.70
N PHE A 88 9.20 10.81 12.82
CA PHE A 88 10.26 11.81 12.85
C PHE A 88 9.71 13.22 12.91
N GLU A 89 10.52 14.15 13.34
CA GLU A 89 10.28 15.58 13.20
C GLU A 89 10.65 16.03 11.76
N PHE A 90 10.25 17.25 11.41
CA PHE A 90 10.53 17.82 10.09
C PHE A 90 12.04 17.96 9.78
N ASP A 91 12.90 17.90 10.79
CA ASP A 91 14.36 17.96 10.67
C ASP A 91 15.03 16.57 10.74
N GLY A 92 14.23 15.49 10.76
CA GLY A 92 14.69 14.11 10.78
C GLY A 92 15.03 13.55 12.17
N ARG A 93 14.84 14.31 13.24
CA ARG A 93 14.97 13.77 14.61
C ARG A 93 13.82 12.83 14.92
N PRO A 94 14.07 11.69 15.58
CA PRO A 94 12.99 10.77 15.95
C PRO A 94 12.06 11.41 17.00
N ILE A 95 10.74 11.29 16.79
CA ILE A 95 9.72 11.61 17.78
C ILE A 95 9.65 10.50 18.84
N GLY A 96 9.81 9.26 18.39
CA GLY A 96 9.82 8.07 19.22
C GLY A 96 10.61 6.93 18.59
N SER A 97 10.95 5.96 19.42
CA SER A 97 11.59 4.73 18.96
C SER A 97 10.53 3.68 18.67
N LEU A 98 10.77 2.86 17.66
CA LEU A 98 9.93 1.69 17.38
C LEU A 98 10.04 0.66 18.52
N ASN A 99 8.93 0.04 18.85
CA ASN A 99 8.86 -1.10 19.74
C ASN A 99 8.64 -2.38 18.92
N GLU A 100 9.65 -3.25 18.86
CA GLU A 100 9.60 -4.50 18.08
C GLU A 100 8.51 -5.46 18.56
N GLU A 101 8.23 -5.50 19.86
CA GLU A 101 7.17 -6.35 20.40
C GLU A 101 5.78 -5.85 19.98
N GLU A 102 5.56 -4.53 20.00
CA GLU A 102 4.33 -3.91 19.50
C GLU A 102 4.13 -4.21 18.01
N ILE A 103 5.18 -4.02 17.19
CA ILE A 103 5.15 -4.31 15.75
C ILE A 103 4.83 -5.77 15.50
N SER A 104 5.53 -6.69 16.19
CA SER A 104 5.32 -8.15 16.04
C SER A 104 3.90 -8.56 16.43
N THR A 105 3.35 -7.97 17.47
CA THR A 105 1.97 -8.18 17.91
C THR A 105 0.97 -7.75 16.85
N VAL A 106 1.10 -6.50 16.35
CA VAL A 106 0.24 -5.95 15.30
C VAL A 106 0.30 -6.82 14.03
N LEU A 107 1.50 -7.17 13.58
CA LEU A 107 1.67 -7.98 12.36
C LEU A 107 1.13 -9.40 12.55
N THR A 108 1.29 -10.00 13.72
CA THR A 108 0.70 -11.31 14.03
C THR A 108 -0.83 -11.26 14.02
N GLU A 109 -1.43 -10.19 14.52
CA GLU A 109 -2.88 -9.98 14.44
C GLU A 109 -3.39 -9.81 13.01
N LEU A 110 -2.59 -9.26 12.10
CA LEU A 110 -2.91 -9.08 10.69
C LEU A 110 -2.80 -10.38 9.89
N LYS A 111 -2.02 -11.35 10.37
CA LYS A 111 -1.73 -12.59 9.63
C LYS A 111 -2.99 -13.35 9.25
N GLY A 112 -3.13 -13.64 7.95
CA GLY A 112 -4.29 -14.32 7.38
C GLY A 112 -5.58 -13.49 7.30
N LYS A 113 -5.56 -12.23 7.71
CA LYS A 113 -6.73 -11.32 7.66
C LYS A 113 -6.63 -10.30 6.54
N VAL A 114 -5.43 -10.00 6.06
CA VAL A 114 -5.18 -8.99 5.04
C VAL A 114 -4.32 -9.56 3.92
N SER A 115 -4.45 -8.98 2.73
CA SER A 115 -3.65 -9.34 1.55
C SER A 115 -2.57 -8.30 1.24
N SER A 116 -2.65 -7.14 1.90
CA SER A 116 -1.65 -6.08 1.76
C SER A 116 -1.55 -5.25 3.04
N VAL A 117 -0.41 -4.58 3.20
CA VAL A 117 -0.13 -3.66 4.30
C VAL A 117 0.27 -2.31 3.73
N ALA A 118 -0.40 -1.24 4.19
CA ALA A 118 -0.04 0.15 3.95
C ALA A 118 0.64 0.70 5.21
N ASN A 119 1.88 1.13 5.08
CA ASN A 119 2.73 1.58 6.19
C ASN A 119 3.10 3.05 5.99
N THR A 120 2.74 3.90 6.95
CA THR A 120 2.90 5.36 6.85
C THR A 120 3.53 5.93 8.11
N GLY A 121 4.67 6.59 7.97
CA GLY A 121 5.36 7.29 9.07
C GLY A 121 5.23 8.81 8.98
N ILE A 122 5.16 9.47 10.16
CA ILE A 122 5.29 10.92 10.22
C ILE A 122 6.66 11.31 9.70
N PHE A 123 6.72 12.25 8.75
CA PHE A 123 7.94 12.71 8.07
C PHE A 123 8.83 11.59 7.50
N SER A 124 8.26 10.44 7.12
CA SER A 124 8.99 9.35 6.48
C SER A 124 9.60 9.72 5.12
N GLN A 125 9.10 10.77 4.47
CA GLN A 125 9.74 11.33 3.28
C GLN A 125 11.07 12.03 3.57
N ILE A 126 11.33 12.40 4.83
CA ILE A 126 12.61 12.97 5.29
C ILE A 126 13.55 11.85 5.75
N ASN A 127 13.01 10.93 6.57
CA ASN A 127 13.73 9.73 7.01
C ASN A 127 12.83 8.49 6.92
N PRO A 128 13.08 7.57 5.95
CA PRO A 128 12.25 6.41 5.71
C PRO A 128 12.60 5.19 6.60
N GLU A 129 13.63 5.25 7.43
CA GLU A 129 14.18 4.09 8.16
C GLU A 129 13.12 3.29 8.92
N GLN A 130 12.21 3.97 9.61
CA GLN A 130 11.17 3.31 10.40
C GLN A 130 10.12 2.61 9.52
N GLU A 131 9.74 3.20 8.39
CA GLU A 131 8.86 2.51 7.43
C GLU A 131 9.52 1.29 6.82
N ILE A 132 10.81 1.39 6.47
CA ILE A 132 11.59 0.29 5.92
C ILE A 132 11.64 -0.86 6.94
N PHE A 133 11.97 -0.55 8.20
CA PHE A 133 12.02 -1.55 9.27
C PHE A 133 10.69 -2.28 9.45
N VAL A 134 9.58 -1.53 9.52
CA VAL A 134 8.23 -2.13 9.65
C VAL A 134 7.88 -2.98 8.43
N ALA A 135 8.26 -2.54 7.22
CA ALA A 135 8.02 -3.30 5.99
C ALA A 135 8.82 -4.62 5.94
N GLU A 136 10.08 -4.61 6.41
CA GLU A 136 10.89 -5.83 6.53
C GLU A 136 10.27 -6.82 7.52
N LYS A 137 9.86 -6.35 8.69
CA LYS A 137 9.15 -7.17 9.68
C LYS A 137 7.81 -7.69 9.16
N ALA A 138 7.09 -6.89 8.37
CA ALA A 138 5.85 -7.34 7.76
C ALA A 138 6.08 -8.51 6.78
N ARG A 139 7.09 -8.45 5.92
CA ARG A 139 7.45 -9.57 5.02
C ARG A 139 7.89 -10.81 5.79
N GLU A 140 8.68 -10.63 6.87
CA GLU A 140 9.14 -11.74 7.72
C GLU A 140 7.96 -12.48 8.38
N ILE A 141 6.98 -11.77 8.93
CA ILE A 141 5.88 -12.34 9.73
C ILE A 141 4.69 -12.78 8.87
N LEU A 142 4.33 -11.98 7.88
CA LEU A 142 3.14 -12.22 7.06
C LEU A 142 3.42 -13.12 5.86
N GLY A 143 4.65 -13.13 5.35
CA GLY A 143 5.05 -13.86 4.15
C GLY A 143 5.24 -12.94 2.94
N GLU A 144 6.00 -13.40 1.98
CA GLU A 144 6.34 -12.64 0.76
C GLU A 144 5.14 -12.41 -0.18
N GLU A 145 4.06 -13.16 -0.01
CA GLU A 145 2.82 -13.02 -0.77
C GLU A 145 2.00 -11.79 -0.35
N VAL A 146 2.24 -11.22 0.84
CA VAL A 146 1.56 -10.02 1.30
C VAL A 146 2.27 -8.79 0.76
N ALA A 147 1.59 -8.03 -0.09
CA ALA A 147 2.13 -6.79 -0.63
C ALA A 147 2.29 -5.73 0.47
N VAL A 148 3.45 -5.09 0.54
CA VAL A 148 3.73 -4.03 1.51
C VAL A 148 4.06 -2.74 0.77
N SER A 149 3.22 -1.72 0.97
CA SER A 149 3.43 -0.36 0.45
C SER A 149 3.97 0.56 1.54
N MET A 150 4.95 1.37 1.18
CA MET A 150 5.57 2.36 2.07
C MET A 150 5.27 3.77 1.59
N SER A 151 4.75 4.61 2.46
CA SER A 151 4.23 5.92 2.07
C SER A 151 5.30 6.89 1.55
N HIS A 152 6.55 6.78 1.99
CA HIS A 152 7.62 7.61 1.48
C HIS A 152 7.89 7.43 -0.02
N GLN A 153 7.46 6.31 -0.62
CA GLN A 153 7.57 6.04 -2.05
C GLN A 153 6.45 6.68 -2.88
N ILE A 154 5.37 7.12 -2.24
CA ILE A 154 4.20 7.71 -2.92
C ILE A 154 4.45 9.16 -3.31
N GLY A 155 5.19 9.91 -2.51
CA GLY A 155 5.51 11.31 -2.79
C GLY A 155 5.55 12.21 -1.55
N SER A 156 5.70 13.53 -1.80
CA SER A 156 5.84 14.54 -0.76
C SER A 156 4.49 15.13 -0.32
N LEU A 157 3.49 14.30 -0.16
CA LEU A 157 2.16 14.69 0.33
C LEU A 157 2.15 14.87 1.86
N GLY A 158 1.13 15.56 2.39
CA GLY A 158 0.84 15.60 3.82
C GLY A 158 0.59 14.20 4.40
N LEU A 159 0.61 14.07 5.73
CA LEU A 159 0.50 12.76 6.38
C LEU A 159 -0.77 12.01 5.97
N LEU A 160 -1.94 12.67 6.06
CA LEU A 160 -3.23 12.02 5.80
C LEU A 160 -3.41 11.71 4.31
N GLU A 161 -3.05 12.64 3.43
CA GLU A 161 -3.12 12.46 1.98
C GLU A 161 -2.19 11.33 1.53
N ARG A 162 -0.99 11.26 2.11
CA ARG A 162 0.01 10.23 1.80
C ARG A 162 -0.44 8.87 2.31
N GLU A 163 -0.96 8.78 3.54
CA GLU A 163 -1.54 7.55 4.09
C GLU A 163 -2.69 7.04 3.22
N ASN A 164 -3.59 7.93 2.84
CA ASN A 164 -4.74 7.56 2.01
C ASN A 164 -4.36 7.17 0.57
N ALA A 165 -3.18 7.57 0.10
CA ALA A 165 -2.67 7.22 -1.22
C ALA A 165 -1.81 5.94 -1.22
N THR A 166 -1.33 5.52 -0.03
CA THR A 166 -0.51 4.32 0.15
C THR A 166 -1.35 3.06 0.14
#